data_f4266d6d899378fcea3f6c1d779c0074
#
_entry.id   f4266d6d899378fcea3f6c1d779c0074
#
_cell.length_a   1.000
_cell.length_b   1.000
_cell.length_c   1.000
_cell.angle_alpha   90.00
_cell.angle_beta   90.00
_cell.angle_gamma   90.00
#
_symmetry.space_group_name_H-M   'P 1'
#
loop_
_entity.id
_entity.type
_entity.pdbx_description
1 polymer ?
#
loop_
_entity_poly.entity_id
_entity_poly.type
_entity_poly.pdbx_seq_one_letter_code
_entity_poly.pdbx_strand_id
1 'polypeptide(L)'
;MEIMRNIGENALLISGGLKTDHKTNEVFNSAYFISGAGRLLRYDKNILLPYSETSPLIDLLDAYYSAPNEFTAGRTPLCINAPEGNVGVSICFEILYPGFIRQSVKQGAQYLVNISNDSWFGDSPMPYIHLNAGRLRAIENRRFLLRTSNSGISAVISPTG
;
A
#
# COMPACT_ATOMS: atom_id res chain seq x y z
N MET A 1 10.64 -19.33 0.66
CA MET A 1 10.08 -20.41 -0.18
C MET A 1 9.14 -21.34 0.58
N GLU A 2 9.30 -21.49 1.90
CA GLU A 2 8.46 -22.35 2.74
C GLU A 2 7.02 -21.81 2.92
N ILE A 3 6.85 -20.49 3.03
CA ILE A 3 5.53 -19.85 3.15
C ILE A 3 4.64 -20.15 1.93
N MET A 4 5.20 -20.21 0.73
CA MET A 4 4.43 -20.49 -0.50
C MET A 4 3.85 -21.91 -0.56
N ARG A 5 4.45 -22.88 0.15
CA ARG A 5 3.97 -24.28 0.16
C ARG A 5 2.72 -24.47 1.03
N ASN A 6 2.46 -23.54 1.93
CA ASN A 6 1.38 -23.64 2.92
C ASN A 6 0.18 -22.73 2.59
N ILE A 7 0.28 -21.91 1.52
CA ILE A 7 -0.85 -21.12 1.03
C ILE A 7 -1.76 -22.06 0.24
N GLY A 8 -3.03 -22.17 0.62
CA GLY A 8 -4.01 -22.97 -0.12
C GLY A 8 -4.14 -22.47 -1.57
N GLU A 9 -4.45 -23.37 -2.51
CA GLU A 9 -4.51 -23.06 -3.95
C GLU A 9 -5.39 -21.86 -4.30
N ASN A 10 -6.42 -21.59 -3.49
CA ASN A 10 -7.37 -20.50 -3.65
C ASN A 10 -7.12 -19.34 -2.68
N ALA A 11 -5.91 -19.20 -2.15
CA ALA A 11 -5.56 -18.15 -1.21
C ALA A 11 -4.60 -17.13 -1.84
N LEU A 12 -4.75 -15.88 -1.40
CA LEU A 12 -3.88 -14.76 -1.78
C LEU A 12 -3.21 -14.20 -0.51
N LEU A 13 -1.90 -14.30 -0.44
CA LEU A 13 -1.11 -13.63 0.58
C LEU A 13 -0.71 -12.25 0.08
N ILE A 14 -1.00 -11.21 0.87
CA ILE A 14 -0.57 -9.85 0.59
C ILE A 14 0.36 -9.39 1.71
N SER A 15 1.58 -8.99 1.35
CA SER A 15 2.60 -8.57 2.31
C SER A 15 3.31 -7.30 1.86
N GLY A 16 3.61 -6.41 2.80
CA GLY A 16 4.49 -5.27 2.59
C GLY A 16 5.96 -5.66 2.58
N GLY A 17 6.76 -4.91 1.83
CA GLY A 17 8.21 -5.08 1.80
C GLY A 17 8.90 -4.02 0.96
N LEU A 18 10.22 -3.98 1.03
CA LEU A 18 11.03 -3.09 0.21
C LEU A 18 11.53 -3.85 -1.02
N LYS A 19 11.65 -3.13 -2.13
CA LYS A 19 12.37 -3.58 -3.32
C LYS A 19 13.50 -2.62 -3.62
N THR A 20 14.71 -3.13 -3.79
CA THR A 20 15.84 -2.40 -4.34
C THR A 20 16.06 -2.82 -5.79
N ASP A 21 16.16 -1.86 -6.68
CA ASP A 21 16.66 -2.09 -8.03
C ASP A 21 18.17 -1.89 -8.03
N HIS A 22 18.93 -2.98 -8.12
CA HIS A 22 20.39 -2.95 -8.05
C HIS A 22 21.07 -2.28 -9.27
N LYS A 23 20.31 -2.00 -10.34
CA LYS A 23 20.84 -1.31 -11.51
C LYS A 23 20.73 0.21 -11.40
N THR A 24 19.65 0.68 -10.81
CA THR A 24 19.36 2.12 -10.67
C THR A 24 19.58 2.62 -9.24
N ASN A 25 19.81 1.73 -8.27
CA ASN A 25 19.80 1.99 -6.83
C ASN A 25 18.49 2.56 -6.28
N GLU A 26 17.42 2.47 -7.06
CA GLU A 26 16.10 2.90 -6.61
C GLU A 26 15.54 1.94 -5.56
N VAL A 27 14.91 2.51 -4.52
CA VAL A 27 14.24 1.75 -3.46
C VAL A 27 12.76 2.06 -3.47
N PHE A 28 11.94 1.02 -3.53
CA PHE A 28 10.48 1.12 -3.57
C PHE A 28 9.88 0.55 -2.29
N ASN A 29 8.86 1.22 -1.76
CA ASN A 29 7.96 0.68 -0.76
C ASN A 29 6.87 -0.09 -1.50
N SER A 30 6.79 -1.41 -1.30
CA SER A 30 6.02 -2.30 -2.18
C SER A 30 5.05 -3.19 -1.42
N ALA A 31 3.95 -3.54 -2.08
CA ALA A 31 3.05 -4.62 -1.70
C ALA A 31 3.23 -5.80 -2.66
N TYR A 32 3.42 -6.98 -2.11
CA TYR A 32 3.58 -8.23 -2.85
C TYR A 32 2.31 -9.07 -2.72
N PHE A 33 1.85 -9.59 -3.83
CA PHE A 33 0.69 -10.46 -3.95
C PHE A 33 1.16 -11.83 -4.38
N ILE A 34 1.02 -12.80 -3.51
CA ILE A 34 1.48 -14.17 -3.72
C ILE A 34 0.25 -15.07 -3.73
N SER A 35 -0.11 -15.59 -4.89
CA SER A 35 -1.21 -16.54 -5.00
C SER A 35 -0.76 -17.97 -4.66
N GLY A 36 -1.70 -18.79 -4.22
CA GLY A 36 -1.46 -20.22 -3.98
C GLY A 36 -0.99 -20.95 -5.23
N ALA A 37 -1.33 -20.47 -6.43
CA ALA A 37 -0.82 -20.97 -7.71
C ALA A 37 0.64 -20.53 -8.01
N GLY A 38 1.33 -19.86 -7.07
CA GLY A 38 2.73 -19.44 -7.22
C GLY A 38 2.93 -18.16 -8.05
N ARG A 39 1.87 -17.45 -8.40
CA ARG A 39 1.98 -16.18 -9.11
C ARG A 39 2.38 -15.06 -8.13
N LEU A 40 3.41 -14.31 -8.49
CA LEU A 40 3.87 -13.13 -7.75
C LEU A 40 3.56 -11.87 -8.55
N LEU A 41 2.76 -10.98 -7.95
CA LEU A 41 2.50 -9.64 -8.47
C LEU A 41 3.00 -8.61 -7.44
N ARG A 42 3.28 -7.40 -7.90
CA ARG A 42 3.80 -6.32 -7.06
C ARG A 42 3.13 -5.00 -7.40
N TYR A 43 2.89 -4.24 -6.36
CA TYR A 43 2.49 -2.84 -6.41
C TYR A 43 3.56 -2.01 -5.70
N ASP A 44 4.04 -0.95 -6.31
CA ASP A 44 4.95 0.00 -5.69
C ASP A 44 4.18 1.27 -5.32
N LYS A 45 4.39 1.76 -4.10
CA LYS A 45 3.72 2.95 -3.58
C LYS A 45 3.87 4.14 -4.51
N ASN A 46 2.76 4.75 -4.90
CA ASN A 46 2.76 5.84 -5.88
C ASN A 46 2.84 7.21 -5.21
N ILE A 47 2.16 7.38 -4.05
CA ILE A 47 2.15 8.65 -3.30
C ILE A 47 3.02 8.47 -2.06
N LEU A 48 4.21 9.05 -2.11
CA LEU A 48 5.16 9.02 -1.00
C LEU A 48 4.76 10.02 0.08
N LEU A 49 5.09 9.69 1.33
CA LEU A 49 4.87 10.58 2.46
C LEU A 49 5.93 11.69 2.45
N PRO A 50 5.53 12.98 2.30
CA PRO A 50 6.46 14.10 2.33
C PRO A 50 7.25 14.12 3.64
N TYR A 51 8.52 14.51 3.56
CA TYR A 51 9.47 14.62 4.68
C TYR A 51 9.84 13.32 5.40
N SER A 52 9.23 12.18 5.03
CA SER A 52 9.54 10.87 5.60
C SER A 52 10.03 9.88 4.55
N GLU A 53 9.42 9.86 3.40
CA GLU A 53 9.74 8.97 2.28
C GLU A 53 10.33 9.73 1.08
N THR A 54 10.12 11.03 1.03
CA THR A 54 10.68 11.95 0.03
C THR A 54 10.87 13.33 0.66
N SER A 55 11.90 14.03 0.25
CA SER A 55 12.14 15.40 0.69
C SER A 55 11.91 16.37 -0.46
N PRO A 56 10.87 17.19 -0.40
CA PRO A 56 10.57 18.16 -1.46
C PRO A 56 11.56 19.31 -1.56
N LEU A 57 12.52 19.42 -0.62
CA LEU A 57 13.56 20.46 -0.58
C LEU A 57 14.96 19.98 -0.97
N ILE A 58 15.14 18.68 -1.24
CA ILE A 58 16.47 18.11 -1.49
C ILE A 58 17.09 18.65 -2.78
N ASP A 59 16.31 18.86 -3.82
CA ASP A 59 16.82 19.49 -5.07
C ASP A 59 17.51 20.85 -4.84
N LEU A 60 17.21 21.52 -3.73
CA LEU A 60 17.83 22.81 -3.36
C LEU A 60 18.96 22.67 -2.34
N LEU A 61 19.04 21.53 -1.61
CA LEU A 61 19.95 21.31 -0.48
C LEU A 61 20.83 20.07 -0.64
N ASP A 62 20.84 19.44 -1.81
CA ASP A 62 21.55 18.19 -2.14
C ASP A 62 23.06 18.22 -1.85
N ALA A 63 23.63 19.43 -1.69
CA ALA A 63 25.02 19.61 -1.32
C ALA A 63 25.30 19.42 0.19
N TYR A 64 24.30 19.39 1.05
CA TYR A 64 24.50 19.42 2.52
C TYR A 64 23.89 18.28 3.33
N TYR A 65 22.87 17.56 2.78
CA TYR A 65 22.20 16.48 3.49
C TYR A 65 21.96 15.29 2.56
N SER A 66 22.82 14.28 2.66
CA SER A 66 22.45 12.93 2.19
C SER A 66 21.34 12.41 3.10
N ALA A 67 20.08 12.61 2.74
CA ALA A 67 18.98 12.00 3.44
C ALA A 67 19.06 10.47 3.21
N PRO A 68 19.22 9.66 4.26
CA PRO A 68 19.18 8.22 4.11
C PRO A 68 17.75 7.81 3.76
N ASN A 69 17.60 7.05 2.68
CA ASN A 69 16.38 6.34 2.26
C ASN A 69 15.29 7.19 1.59
N GLU A 70 15.60 7.86 0.51
CA GLU A 70 14.56 8.30 -0.41
C GLU A 70 13.96 7.10 -1.13
N PHE A 71 12.64 6.93 -0.97
CA PHE A 71 11.92 5.98 -1.78
C PHE A 71 11.62 6.57 -3.16
N THR A 72 11.64 5.71 -4.15
CA THR A 72 11.17 6.05 -5.49
C THR A 72 9.67 5.81 -5.58
N ALA A 73 8.94 6.78 -6.13
CA ALA A 73 7.51 6.63 -6.39
C ALA A 73 7.28 5.57 -7.47
N GLY A 74 6.35 4.66 -7.19
CA GLY A 74 5.91 3.66 -8.15
C GLY A 74 5.13 4.28 -9.29
N ARG A 75 5.06 3.53 -10.40
CA ARG A 75 4.21 3.83 -11.57
C ARG A 75 3.31 2.64 -11.91
N THR A 76 3.14 1.74 -10.95
CA THR A 76 2.37 0.52 -11.11
C THR A 76 0.87 0.81 -11.13
N PRO A 77 0.07 0.00 -11.83
CA PRO A 77 -1.38 0.12 -11.81
C PRO A 77 -1.93 0.07 -10.39
N LEU A 78 -2.94 0.87 -10.11
CA LEU A 78 -3.62 0.93 -8.80
C LEU A 78 -4.55 -0.26 -8.57
N CYS A 79 -4.84 -1.01 -9.62
CA CYS A 79 -5.66 -2.22 -9.59
C CYS A 79 -4.80 -3.41 -10.04
N ILE A 80 -4.68 -4.38 -9.16
CA ILE A 80 -3.94 -5.63 -9.40
C ILE A 80 -4.94 -6.71 -9.79
N ASN A 81 -4.73 -7.33 -10.95
CA ASN A 81 -5.53 -8.45 -11.41
C ASN A 81 -4.95 -9.76 -10.81
N ALA A 82 -5.44 -10.13 -9.64
CA ALA A 82 -5.09 -11.39 -8.99
C ALA A 82 -6.09 -12.49 -9.39
N PRO A 83 -5.70 -13.78 -9.30
CA PRO A 83 -6.62 -14.89 -9.59
C PRO A 83 -7.88 -14.85 -8.72
N GLU A 84 -7.78 -14.35 -7.50
CA GLU A 84 -8.85 -14.25 -6.50
C GLU A 84 -9.72 -12.99 -6.70
N GLY A 85 -9.47 -12.22 -7.75
CA GLY A 85 -10.22 -11.01 -8.10
C GLY A 85 -9.36 -9.76 -8.23
N ASN A 86 -9.95 -8.71 -8.77
CA ASN A 86 -9.28 -7.44 -8.97
C ASN A 86 -9.19 -6.65 -7.65
N VAL A 87 -7.97 -6.33 -7.24
CA VAL A 87 -7.66 -5.67 -5.96
C VAL A 87 -7.23 -4.23 -6.19
N GLY A 88 -7.94 -3.29 -5.59
CA GLY A 88 -7.48 -1.90 -5.48
C GLY A 88 -6.49 -1.79 -4.31
N VAL A 89 -5.27 -1.34 -4.59
CA VAL A 89 -4.17 -1.36 -3.63
C VAL A 89 -3.83 0.04 -3.17
N SER A 90 -3.49 0.16 -1.89
CA SER A 90 -2.89 1.35 -1.32
C SER A 90 -1.94 0.99 -0.17
N ILE A 91 -0.88 1.77 -0.02
CA ILE A 91 0.09 1.61 1.06
C ILE A 91 0.03 2.82 1.98
N CYS A 92 -0.25 2.59 3.27
CA CYS A 92 -0.20 3.58 4.35
C CYS A 92 -0.99 4.85 4.02
N PHE A 93 -0.29 5.97 3.92
CA PHE A 93 -0.80 7.32 3.68
C PHE A 93 -1.64 7.49 2.40
N GLU A 94 -1.49 6.63 1.41
CA GLU A 94 -2.28 6.67 0.18
C GLU A 94 -3.80 6.57 0.42
N ILE A 95 -4.21 5.95 1.54
CA ILE A 95 -5.63 5.84 1.94
C ILE A 95 -6.28 7.20 2.17
N LEU A 96 -5.51 8.24 2.44
CA LEU A 96 -6.00 9.60 2.66
C LEU A 96 -6.43 10.30 1.36
N TYR A 97 -6.04 9.76 0.19
CA TYR A 97 -6.33 10.38 -1.11
C TYR A 97 -7.55 9.75 -1.79
N PRO A 98 -8.76 10.34 -1.69
CA PRO A 98 -9.98 9.74 -2.23
C PRO A 98 -9.94 9.56 -3.75
N GLY A 99 -9.39 10.56 -4.46
CA GLY A 99 -9.25 10.49 -5.91
C GLY A 99 -8.36 9.34 -6.37
N PHE A 100 -7.30 9.07 -5.63
CA PHE A 100 -6.37 7.97 -5.89
C PHE A 100 -7.06 6.60 -5.73
N ILE A 101 -7.72 6.38 -4.59
CA ILE A 101 -8.45 5.12 -4.35
C ILE A 101 -9.57 4.92 -5.37
N ARG A 102 -10.30 6.00 -5.72
CA ARG A 102 -11.35 5.93 -6.73
C ARG A 102 -10.83 5.49 -8.11
N GLN A 103 -9.59 5.84 -8.47
CA GLN A 103 -8.99 5.40 -9.73
C GLN A 103 -8.85 3.88 -9.78
N SER A 104 -8.45 3.21 -8.68
CA SER A 104 -8.37 1.75 -8.65
C SER A 104 -9.72 1.10 -8.91
N VAL A 105 -10.80 1.68 -8.37
CA VAL A 105 -12.17 1.17 -8.61
C VAL A 105 -12.60 1.40 -10.06
N LYS A 106 -12.24 2.53 -10.67
CA LYS A 106 -12.46 2.79 -12.10
C LYS A 106 -11.69 1.81 -13.00
N GLN A 107 -10.55 1.31 -12.52
CA GLN A 107 -9.76 0.27 -13.20
C GLN A 107 -10.29 -1.14 -12.95
N GLY A 108 -11.41 -1.29 -12.25
CA GLY A 108 -12.11 -2.55 -12.07
C GLY A 108 -11.90 -3.24 -10.73
N ALA A 109 -11.36 -2.55 -9.71
CA ALA A 109 -11.18 -3.14 -8.39
C ALA A 109 -12.53 -3.59 -7.79
N GLN A 110 -12.57 -4.85 -7.37
CA GLN A 110 -13.74 -5.47 -6.75
C GLN A 110 -13.74 -5.30 -5.24
N TYR A 111 -12.56 -5.21 -4.63
CA TYR A 111 -12.34 -4.89 -3.23
C TYR A 111 -11.04 -4.06 -3.10
N LEU A 112 -10.89 -3.44 -1.95
CA LEU A 112 -9.76 -2.57 -1.63
C LEU A 112 -8.88 -3.23 -0.58
N VAL A 113 -7.58 -3.01 -0.68
CA VAL A 113 -6.59 -3.41 0.33
C VAL A 113 -5.75 -2.21 0.69
N ASN A 114 -5.59 -1.98 2.00
CA ASN A 114 -4.65 -1.01 2.54
C ASN A 114 -3.71 -1.70 3.51
N ILE A 115 -2.43 -1.72 3.21
CA ILE A 115 -1.39 -2.19 4.12
C ILE A 115 -0.62 -1.01 4.69
N SER A 116 -0.32 -1.02 5.97
CA SER A 116 0.33 0.11 6.64
C SER A 116 1.30 -0.34 7.72
N ASN A 117 2.32 0.48 7.95
CA ASN A 117 3.10 0.43 9.16
C ASN A 117 2.88 1.73 9.93
N ASP A 118 2.05 1.68 10.97
CA ASP A 118 1.69 2.85 11.76
C ASP A 118 2.64 3.07 12.96
N SER A 119 3.70 2.26 13.12
CA SER A 119 4.67 2.38 14.22
C SER A 119 5.40 3.73 14.24
N TRP A 120 5.49 4.39 13.10
CA TRP A 120 6.09 5.72 12.96
C TRP A 120 5.35 6.82 13.70
N PHE A 121 4.07 6.60 13.99
CA PHE A 121 3.20 7.64 14.57
C PHE A 121 3.16 7.62 16.09
N GLY A 122 3.80 6.64 16.75
CA GLY A 122 3.81 6.53 18.21
C GLY A 122 2.40 6.58 18.81
N ASP A 123 2.24 7.29 19.92
CA ASP A 123 0.97 7.45 20.63
C ASP A 123 0.06 8.56 20.04
N SER A 124 0.22 8.86 18.77
CA SER A 124 -0.60 9.87 18.09
C SER A 124 -1.98 9.33 17.67
N PRO A 125 -2.94 10.19 17.30
CA PRO A 125 -4.25 9.77 16.79
C PRO A 125 -4.20 9.22 15.34
N MET A 126 -3.04 9.18 14.69
CA MET A 126 -2.90 8.79 13.28
C MET A 126 -3.46 7.41 12.94
N PRO A 127 -3.30 6.34 13.76
CA PRO A 127 -3.91 5.05 13.47
C PRO A 127 -5.44 5.12 13.33
N TYR A 128 -6.11 5.94 14.15
CA TYR A 128 -7.56 6.18 14.07
C TYR A 128 -7.94 7.02 12.85
N ILE A 129 -7.12 8.02 12.48
CA ILE A 129 -7.31 8.82 11.27
C ILE A 129 -7.23 7.93 10.04
N HIS A 130 -6.24 7.06 9.96
CA HIS A 130 -6.09 6.09 8.87
C HIS A 130 -7.27 5.11 8.80
N LEU A 131 -7.73 4.58 9.94
CA LEU A 131 -8.90 3.72 9.99
C LEU A 131 -10.15 4.45 9.47
N ASN A 132 -10.41 5.66 9.95
CA ASN A 132 -11.57 6.45 9.54
C ASN A 132 -11.50 6.85 8.06
N ALA A 133 -10.32 7.18 7.56
CA ALA A 133 -10.12 7.37 6.13
C ALA A 133 -10.48 6.11 5.33
N GLY A 134 -10.03 4.94 5.81
CA GLY A 134 -10.39 3.65 5.22
C GLY A 134 -11.90 3.42 5.17
N ARG A 135 -12.62 3.73 6.26
CA ARG A 135 -14.09 3.68 6.32
C ARG A 135 -14.73 4.55 5.25
N LEU A 136 -14.26 5.79 5.12
CA LEU A 136 -14.76 6.69 4.08
C LEU A 136 -14.48 6.14 2.68
N ARG A 137 -13.29 5.58 2.43
CA ARG A 137 -12.96 4.97 1.12
C ARG A 137 -13.87 3.79 0.80
N ALA A 138 -14.19 2.94 1.79
CA ALA A 138 -15.11 1.82 1.61
C ALA A 138 -16.51 2.29 1.22
N ILE A 139 -17.05 3.30 1.94
CA ILE A 139 -18.37 3.89 1.70
C ILE A 139 -18.44 4.56 0.33
N GLU A 140 -17.51 5.46 0.02
CA GLU A 140 -17.47 6.24 -1.23
C GLU A 140 -17.40 5.35 -2.47
N ASN A 141 -16.72 4.24 -2.37
CA ASN A 141 -16.49 3.34 -3.49
C ASN A 141 -17.44 2.13 -3.48
N ARG A 142 -18.23 1.94 -2.43
CA ARG A 142 -19.11 0.78 -2.23
C ARG A 142 -18.34 -0.54 -2.39
N ARG A 143 -17.17 -0.63 -1.76
CA ARG A 143 -16.29 -1.81 -1.80
C ARG A 143 -15.87 -2.18 -0.40
N PHE A 144 -15.75 -3.47 -0.15
CA PHE A 144 -15.04 -3.94 1.04
C PHE A 144 -13.60 -3.40 1.02
N LEU A 145 -13.10 -3.01 2.19
CA LEU A 145 -11.72 -2.64 2.38
C LEU A 145 -11.11 -3.52 3.47
N LEU A 146 -10.05 -4.22 3.10
CA LEU A 146 -9.23 -5.00 4.02
C LEU A 146 -8.04 -4.13 4.42
N ARG A 147 -8.03 -3.70 5.68
CA ARG A 147 -6.91 -2.95 6.23
C ARG A 147 -6.08 -3.84 7.13
N THR A 148 -4.79 -3.89 6.90
CA THR A 148 -3.81 -4.49 7.82
C THR A 148 -2.76 -3.47 8.19
N SER A 149 -2.43 -3.40 9.47
CA SER A 149 -1.44 -2.46 9.98
C SER A 149 -0.52 -3.14 10.98
N ASN A 150 0.77 -2.90 10.82
CA ASN A 150 1.76 -3.17 11.86
C ASN A 150 1.66 -2.04 12.90
N SER A 151 1.47 -2.39 14.17
CA SER A 151 1.34 -1.44 15.30
C SER A 151 0.18 -0.45 15.20
N GLY A 152 -0.78 -0.69 14.31
CA GLY A 152 -1.99 0.12 14.14
C GLY A 152 -3.26 -0.72 14.24
N ILE A 153 -4.35 -0.24 13.61
CA ILE A 153 -5.64 -0.90 13.64
C ILE A 153 -5.86 -1.66 12.34
N SER A 154 -5.96 -2.99 12.42
CA SER A 154 -6.38 -3.86 11.32
C SER A 154 -7.90 -4.04 11.36
N ALA A 155 -8.55 -4.04 10.20
CA ALA A 155 -10.00 -4.14 10.10
C ALA A 155 -10.45 -4.67 8.74
N VAL A 156 -11.60 -5.33 8.75
CA VAL A 156 -12.41 -5.58 7.55
C VAL A 156 -13.55 -4.58 7.58
N ILE A 157 -13.61 -3.70 6.59
CA ILE A 157 -14.56 -2.60 6.54
C ILE A 157 -15.57 -2.89 5.42
N SER A 158 -16.85 -2.87 5.78
CA SER A 158 -17.94 -3.09 4.84
C SER A 158 -18.15 -1.89 3.90
N PRO A 159 -18.88 -2.07 2.77
CA PRO A 159 -19.25 -0.96 1.89
C PRO A 159 -20.12 0.12 2.54
N THR A 160 -20.59 -0.11 3.75
CA THR A 160 -21.39 0.83 4.55
C THR A 160 -20.60 1.48 5.68
N GLY A 161 -19.31 1.11 5.87
CA GLY A 161 -18.38 1.66 6.88
C GLY A 161 -18.23 0.78 8.09
#